data_3ae9413351fe0bb8bd25fc8d0361a3c6
#
_entry.id   3ae9413351fe0bb8bd25fc8d0361a3c6
#
_cell.length_a   1.000
_cell.length_b   1.000
_cell.length_c   1.000
_cell.angle_alpha   90.00
_cell.angle_beta   90.00
_cell.angle_gamma   90.00
#
_symmetry.space_group_name_H-M   'P 1'
#
loop_
_entity.id
_entity.type
_entity.pdbx_description
1 polymer ?
#
loop_
_entity_poly.entity_id
_entity_poly.type
_entity_poly.pdbx_seq_one_letter_code
_entity_poly.pdbx_strand_id
1 'polypeptide(L)'
;MLDVIVVGAGPAGLTAALYAARAGKSVLVLEENAAGGQINYSPLVENYPGLPALPGAQLGETLAQQAQDLGAQLDWRQVTGLTPLDPGFRLDTDCGPLECRAVVIATGVTHRP
;
A
#
# COMPACT_ATOMS: atom_id res chain seq x y z
N MET A 1 -17.04 3.38 6.95
CA MET A 1 -16.47 3.17 5.59
C MET A 1 -15.18 3.95 5.48
N LEU A 2 -14.12 3.29 5.05
CA LEU A 2 -12.84 3.94 4.79
C LEU A 2 -12.91 4.84 3.57
N ASP A 3 -12.14 5.92 3.55
CA ASP A 3 -12.05 6.77 2.35
C ASP A 3 -11.31 6.05 1.22
N VAL A 4 -10.15 5.45 1.54
CA VAL A 4 -9.30 4.81 0.54
C VAL A 4 -8.73 3.50 1.08
N ILE A 5 -8.81 2.44 0.27
CA ILE A 5 -8.02 1.23 0.49
C ILE A 5 -6.99 1.15 -0.63
N VAL A 6 -5.72 1.00 -0.25
CA VAL A 6 -4.61 0.81 -1.18
C VAL A 6 -4.22 -0.66 -1.16
N VAL A 7 -4.27 -1.31 -2.30
CA VAL A 7 -3.91 -2.72 -2.44
C VAL A 7 -2.49 -2.80 -2.99
N GLY A 8 -1.57 -3.23 -2.13
CA GLY A 8 -0.15 -3.30 -2.43
C GLY A 8 0.65 -2.24 -1.69
N ALA A 9 1.66 -2.67 -0.96
CA ALA A 9 2.52 -1.81 -0.15
C ALA A 9 3.92 -1.64 -0.76
N GLY A 10 4.01 -1.65 -2.08
CA GLY A 10 5.21 -1.22 -2.78
C GLY A 10 5.34 0.29 -2.78
N PRO A 11 6.39 0.85 -3.42
CA PRO A 11 6.60 2.30 -3.40
C PRO A 11 5.42 3.11 -3.94
N ALA A 12 4.78 2.63 -5.01
CA ALA A 12 3.62 3.31 -5.60
C ALA A 12 2.43 3.34 -4.63
N GLY A 13 2.12 2.19 -4.01
CA GLY A 13 1.01 2.11 -3.05
C GLY A 13 1.26 2.92 -1.80
N LEU A 14 2.46 2.83 -1.25
CA LEU A 14 2.82 3.59 -0.05
C LEU A 14 2.83 5.10 -0.31
N THR A 15 3.29 5.52 -1.49
CA THR A 15 3.24 6.94 -1.90
C THR A 15 1.81 7.43 -2.00
N ALA A 16 0.92 6.65 -2.64
CA ALA A 16 -0.49 6.99 -2.73
C ALA A 16 -1.13 7.11 -1.33
N ALA A 17 -0.82 6.17 -0.44
CA ALA A 17 -1.32 6.18 0.93
C ALA A 17 -0.84 7.42 1.70
N LEU A 18 0.43 7.78 1.52
CA LEU A 18 1.02 8.94 2.16
C LEU A 18 0.27 10.22 1.76
N TYR A 19 0.06 10.43 0.47
CA TYR A 19 -0.63 11.63 -0.01
C TYR A 19 -2.10 11.65 0.41
N ALA A 20 -2.79 10.52 0.39
CA ALA A 20 -4.17 10.44 0.85
C ALA A 20 -4.27 10.76 2.35
N ALA A 21 -3.37 10.23 3.15
CA ALA A 21 -3.33 10.51 4.59
C ALA A 21 -3.02 11.99 4.86
N ARG A 22 -2.11 12.60 4.10
CA ARG A 22 -1.83 14.05 4.20
C ARG A 22 -3.06 14.88 3.87
N ALA A 23 -3.91 14.40 2.98
CA ALA A 23 -5.16 15.08 2.64
C ALA A 23 -6.27 14.87 3.67
N GLY A 24 -5.97 14.22 4.79
CA GLY A 24 -6.93 13.98 5.87
C GLY A 24 -7.88 12.83 5.63
N LYS A 25 -7.58 11.95 4.68
CA LYS A 25 -8.42 10.79 4.38
C LYS A 25 -8.08 9.61 5.30
N SER A 26 -9.09 8.78 5.59
CA SER A 26 -8.86 7.50 6.24
C SER A 26 -8.34 6.50 5.22
N VAL A 27 -7.15 5.95 5.47
CA VAL A 27 -6.43 5.11 4.52
C VAL A 27 -6.03 3.80 5.17
N LEU A 28 -6.32 2.70 4.49
CA LEU A 28 -5.84 1.37 4.86
C LEU A 28 -5.05 0.80 3.69
N VAL A 29 -3.82 0.38 3.96
CA VAL A 29 -2.95 -0.29 2.98
C VAL A 29 -2.97 -1.78 3.28
N LEU A 30 -3.25 -2.58 2.26
CA LEU A 30 -3.27 -4.04 2.37
C LEU A 30 -2.10 -4.63 1.59
N GLU A 31 -1.36 -5.52 2.23
CA GLU A 31 -0.22 -6.20 1.61
C GLU A 31 -0.24 -7.66 2.03
N GLU A 32 0.00 -8.58 1.10
CA GLU A 32 0.08 -10.00 1.41
C GLU A 32 1.50 -10.47 1.74
N ASN A 33 2.51 -9.69 1.42
CA ASN A 33 3.91 -10.00 1.66
C ASN A 33 4.55 -8.95 2.60
N ALA A 34 5.72 -8.43 2.23
CA ALA A 34 6.42 -7.43 3.02
C ALA A 34 6.13 -6.02 2.49
N ALA A 35 6.07 -5.03 3.39
CA ALA A 35 5.97 -3.63 3.00
C ALA A 35 7.16 -3.24 2.12
N GLY A 36 6.90 -2.41 1.08
CA GLY A 36 7.90 -2.05 0.09
C GLY A 36 7.83 -2.93 -1.16
N GLY A 37 7.14 -4.08 -1.11
CA GLY A 37 6.94 -4.95 -2.26
C GLY A 37 8.25 -5.41 -2.87
N GLN A 38 8.36 -5.37 -4.19
CA GLN A 38 9.54 -5.86 -4.89
C GLN A 38 10.81 -5.06 -4.65
N ILE A 39 10.71 -3.82 -4.20
CA ILE A 39 11.90 -3.02 -3.91
C ILE A 39 12.73 -3.62 -2.76
N ASN A 40 12.12 -4.45 -1.93
CA ASN A 40 12.84 -5.16 -0.86
C ASN A 40 13.89 -6.12 -1.39
N TYR A 41 13.81 -6.51 -2.65
CA TYR A 41 14.78 -7.41 -3.28
C TYR A 41 15.96 -6.66 -3.91
N SER A 42 15.92 -5.34 -3.93
CA SER A 42 17.03 -4.53 -4.44
C SER A 42 18.09 -4.36 -3.36
N PRO A 43 19.36 -4.65 -3.65
CA PRO A 43 20.42 -4.46 -2.65
C PRO A 43 20.67 -2.98 -2.33
N LEU A 44 20.43 -2.08 -3.31
CA LEU A 44 20.63 -0.66 -3.12
C LEU A 44 19.74 0.13 -4.07
N VAL A 45 19.06 1.15 -3.57
CA VAL A 45 18.25 2.07 -4.35
C VAL A 45 18.93 3.44 -4.35
N GLU A 46 19.32 3.91 -5.53
CA GLU A 46 20.04 5.17 -5.67
C GLU A 46 19.23 6.27 -6.36
N ASN A 47 18.21 5.90 -7.10
CA ASN A 47 17.49 6.80 -7.99
C ASN A 47 16.08 7.16 -7.52
N TYR A 48 15.74 6.89 -6.26
CA TYR A 48 14.44 7.28 -5.76
C TYR A 48 14.45 8.75 -5.35
N PRO A 49 13.57 9.59 -5.94
CA PRO A 49 13.62 11.04 -5.69
C PRO A 49 13.43 11.39 -4.21
N GLY A 50 14.25 12.31 -3.72
CA GLY A 50 14.14 12.83 -2.36
C GLY A 50 14.74 11.97 -1.28
N LEU A 51 15.37 10.83 -1.63
CA LEU A 51 16.01 9.94 -0.68
C LEU A 51 17.46 9.68 -1.06
N PRO A 52 18.35 9.52 -0.07
CA PRO A 52 19.70 9.06 -0.33
C PRO A 52 19.72 7.60 -0.78
N ALA A 53 20.81 7.15 -1.35
CA ALA A 53 21.00 5.75 -1.69
C ALA A 53 20.88 4.87 -0.44
N LEU A 54 20.09 3.79 -0.54
CA LEU A 54 19.85 2.88 0.59
C LEU A 54 19.37 1.51 0.09
N PRO A 55 19.47 0.46 0.92
CA PRO A 55 18.92 -0.84 0.58
C PRO A 55 17.42 -0.78 0.33
N GLY A 56 16.91 -1.61 -0.58
CA GLY A 56 15.49 -1.63 -0.93
C GLY A 56 14.57 -1.89 0.25
N ALA A 57 14.95 -2.80 1.16
CA ALA A 57 14.14 -3.06 2.36
C ALA A 57 14.05 -1.83 3.26
N GLN A 58 15.13 -1.07 3.39
CA GLN A 58 15.12 0.16 4.17
C GLN A 58 14.24 1.23 3.53
N LEU A 59 14.24 1.33 2.20
CA LEU A 59 13.33 2.25 1.50
C LEU A 59 11.87 1.88 1.77
N GLY A 60 11.53 0.58 1.69
CA GLY A 60 10.19 0.11 1.99
C GLY A 60 9.75 0.46 3.41
N GLU A 61 10.61 0.23 4.39
CA GLU A 61 10.34 0.57 5.78
C GLU A 61 10.15 2.08 5.97
N THR A 62 10.99 2.89 5.33
CA THR A 62 10.92 4.35 5.41
C THR A 62 9.59 4.86 4.85
N LEU A 63 9.18 4.38 3.68
CA LEU A 63 7.92 4.79 3.07
C LEU A 63 6.72 4.36 3.91
N ALA A 64 6.73 3.12 4.42
CA ALA A 64 5.66 2.62 5.28
C ALA A 64 5.56 3.46 6.56
N GLN A 65 6.69 3.78 7.18
CA GLN A 65 6.70 4.59 8.40
C GLN A 65 6.19 6.00 8.14
N GLN A 66 6.57 6.63 7.04
CA GLN A 66 6.08 7.96 6.69
C GLN A 66 4.56 7.97 6.50
N ALA A 67 4.03 6.97 5.82
CA ALA A 67 2.58 6.85 5.62
C ALA A 67 1.84 6.66 6.96
N GLN A 68 2.37 5.79 7.83
CA GLN A 68 1.77 5.53 9.14
C GLN A 68 1.84 6.74 10.05
N ASP A 69 2.92 7.51 10.00
CA ASP A 69 3.08 8.75 10.79
C ASP A 69 2.02 9.78 10.42
N LEU A 70 1.51 9.74 9.19
CA LEU A 70 0.44 10.62 8.73
C LEU A 70 -0.95 10.03 8.94
N GLY A 71 -1.06 8.86 9.54
CA GLY A 71 -2.32 8.25 9.94
C GLY A 71 -2.79 7.08 9.08
N ALA A 72 -2.06 6.69 8.04
CA ALA A 72 -2.40 5.51 7.27
C ALA A 72 -2.22 4.26 8.13
N GLN A 73 -3.13 3.31 7.97
CA GLN A 73 -3.03 2.00 8.60
C GLN A 73 -2.47 1.00 7.61
N LEU A 74 -1.68 0.06 8.09
CA LEU A 74 -1.10 -1.00 7.28
C LEU A 74 -1.52 -2.35 7.87
N ASP A 75 -2.06 -3.24 7.03
CA ASP A 75 -2.49 -4.56 7.46
C ASP A 75 -2.07 -5.60 6.42
N TRP A 76 -1.75 -6.79 6.91
CA TRP A 76 -1.35 -7.92 6.08
C TRP A 76 -2.59 -8.76 5.80
N ARG A 77 -3.10 -8.66 4.56
CA ARG A 77 -4.24 -9.42 4.10
C ARG A 77 -4.09 -9.72 2.62
N GLN A 78 -4.60 -10.86 2.21
CA GLN A 78 -4.72 -11.19 0.80
C GLN A 78 -6.10 -10.75 0.31
N VAL A 79 -6.13 -9.88 -0.71
CA VAL A 79 -7.38 -9.47 -1.36
C VAL A 79 -7.78 -10.54 -2.36
N THR A 80 -9.00 -11.05 -2.23
CA THR A 80 -9.53 -12.14 -3.07
C THR A 80 -10.61 -11.68 -4.03
N GLY A 81 -11.18 -10.50 -3.84
CA GLY A 81 -12.21 -10.01 -4.73
C GLY A 81 -12.47 -8.52 -4.54
N LEU A 82 -13.02 -7.91 -5.57
CA LEU A 82 -13.42 -6.51 -5.59
C LEU A 82 -14.79 -6.40 -6.22
N THR A 83 -15.73 -5.79 -5.50
CA THR A 83 -17.09 -5.58 -5.99
C THR A 83 -17.42 -4.09 -5.95
N PRO A 84 -17.79 -3.48 -7.09
CA PRO A 84 -18.32 -2.12 -7.08
C PRO A 84 -19.63 -2.04 -6.31
N LEU A 85 -19.75 -0.98 -5.53
CA LEU A 85 -20.98 -0.63 -4.83
C LEU A 85 -21.49 0.72 -5.37
N ASP A 86 -22.63 1.16 -4.88
CA ASP A 86 -23.17 2.47 -5.24
C ASP A 86 -23.54 3.22 -3.94
N PRO A 87 -22.64 4.06 -3.40
CA PRO A 87 -21.28 4.36 -3.87
C PRO A 87 -20.22 3.42 -3.28
N GLY A 88 -19.02 3.46 -3.87
CA GLY A 88 -17.81 2.86 -3.30
C GLY A 88 -17.52 1.45 -3.77
N PHE A 89 -16.79 0.71 -2.93
CA PHE A 89 -16.30 -0.63 -3.26
C PHE A 89 -16.29 -1.52 -2.03
N ARG A 90 -16.49 -2.82 -2.26
CA ARG A 90 -16.24 -3.85 -1.26
C ARG A 90 -15.06 -4.69 -1.71
N LEU A 91 -14.09 -4.87 -0.81
CA LEU A 91 -12.99 -5.79 -1.02
C LEU A 91 -13.19 -7.01 -0.14
N ASP A 92 -13.13 -8.19 -0.75
CA ASP A 92 -13.10 -9.44 0.00
C ASP A 92 -11.65 -9.78 0.31
N THR A 93 -11.37 -10.15 1.55
CA THR A 93 -10.04 -10.54 1.99
C THR A 93 -10.08 -11.86 2.75
N ASP A 94 -8.92 -12.44 2.98
CA ASP A 94 -8.80 -13.66 3.79
C ASP A 94 -9.19 -13.46 5.26
N CYS A 95 -9.35 -12.21 5.70
CA CYS A 95 -9.80 -11.85 7.06
C CYS A 95 -11.21 -11.23 7.09
N GLY A 96 -11.94 -11.30 5.99
CA GLY A 96 -13.31 -10.78 5.88
C GLY A 96 -13.42 -9.59 4.92
N PRO A 97 -14.65 -9.10 4.68
CA PRO A 97 -14.89 -8.00 3.75
C PRO A 97 -14.57 -6.64 4.36
N LEU A 98 -14.16 -5.71 3.50
CA LEU A 98 -13.94 -4.31 3.83
C LEU A 98 -14.67 -3.44 2.82
N GLU A 99 -15.12 -2.26 3.26
CA GLU A 99 -15.76 -1.29 2.37
C GLU A 99 -15.03 0.04 2.40
N CYS A 100 -14.96 0.68 1.24
CA CYS A 100 -14.30 1.97 1.09
C CYS A 100 -14.92 2.78 -0.04
N ARG A 101 -14.58 4.07 -0.10
CA ARG A 101 -15.08 4.96 -1.14
C ARG A 101 -14.26 4.85 -2.42
N ALA A 102 -12.95 4.62 -2.29
CA ALA A 102 -12.02 4.53 -3.42
C ALA A 102 -10.99 3.44 -3.19
N VAL A 103 -10.52 2.85 -4.26
CA VAL A 103 -9.48 1.80 -4.23
C VAL A 103 -8.34 2.21 -5.14
N VAL A 104 -7.12 2.07 -4.65
CA VAL A 104 -5.90 2.20 -5.44
C VAL A 104 -5.28 0.82 -5.60
N ILE A 105 -5.14 0.36 -6.83
CA ILE A 105 -4.53 -0.94 -7.12
C ILE A 105 -3.06 -0.72 -7.47
N ALA A 106 -2.18 -1.18 -6.60
CA ALA A 106 -0.73 -0.98 -6.74
C ALA A 106 0.02 -2.28 -6.42
N THR A 107 -0.49 -3.40 -6.92
CA THR A 107 0.01 -4.73 -6.57
C THR A 107 1.38 -5.05 -7.16
N GLY A 108 1.79 -4.32 -8.21
CA GLY A 108 3.07 -4.55 -8.85
C GLY A 108 3.11 -5.85 -9.65
N VAL A 109 4.33 -6.31 -9.95
CA VAL A 109 4.58 -7.52 -10.71
C VAL A 109 4.95 -8.66 -9.76
N THR A 110 4.32 -9.82 -9.96
CA THR A 110 4.65 -11.03 -9.20
C THR A 110 5.51 -11.94 -10.07
N HIS A 111 6.70 -12.30 -9.58
CA HIS A 111 7.54 -13.28 -10.24
C HIS A 111 6.99 -14.69 -9.98
N ARG A 112 6.84 -15.45 -11.04
CA ARG A 112 6.53 -16.88 -10.93
C ARG A 112 7.78 -17.67 -11.24
N PRO A 113 8.10 -18.68 -10.43
CA PRO A 113 9.24 -19.56 -10.70
C PRO A 113 9.06 -20.36 -11.99
#